data_7b115268e482518aa9008a1630e9d2cc
#
_entry.id   7b115268e482518aa9008a1630e9d2cc
#
_cell.length_a   1.000
_cell.length_b   1.000
_cell.length_c   1.000
_cell.angle_alpha   90.00
_cell.angle_beta   90.00
_cell.angle_gamma   90.00
#
_symmetry.space_group_name_H-M   'P 1'
#
loop_
_entity.id
_entity.type
_entity.pdbx_description
1 polymer ?
#
loop_
_entity_poly.entity_id
_entity_poly.type
_entity_poly.pdbx_seq_one_letter_code
_entity_poly.pdbx_strand_id
1 'polypeptide(L)'
;EAERRRFCITDEEAMELARQAVRIEAHYGRPMDIEWAKDGNDGGLYIVQARPETVQSRSGQVLERYHLRQKGPVLASGRSIGHRIGAGPARVLESITEMGRVQPGDVLITDMTDPDWEPIMKRAAAIVTNRGGRTCHAAIIARELGVPAVVGCNDATDSISDGAEVTVSCAEGDTGFIYAGKLD
;
A
#
# COMPACT_ATOMS: atom_id res chain seq x y z
N GLU A 1 13.22 18.63 18.56
CA GLU A 1 11.81 18.19 18.58
C GLU A 1 10.81 19.29 18.21
N ALA A 2 11.04 20.55 18.61
CA ALA A 2 10.16 21.68 18.28
C ALA A 2 10.05 21.92 16.77
N GLU A 3 11.12 21.78 16.01
CA GLU A 3 11.12 21.97 14.53
C GLU A 3 10.33 20.88 13.78
N ARG A 4 10.26 19.65 14.31
CA ARG A 4 9.48 18.56 13.70
C ARG A 4 7.97 18.79 13.73
N ARG A 5 7.48 19.75 14.54
CA ARG A 5 6.06 20.10 14.68
C ARG A 5 5.68 21.34 13.89
N ARG A 6 6.60 21.93 13.15
CA ARG A 6 6.33 23.10 12.30
C ARG A 6 6.02 22.64 10.88
N PHE A 7 5.11 23.32 10.24
CA PHE A 7 4.91 23.15 8.81
C PHE A 7 6.16 23.59 8.05
N CYS A 8 6.53 22.86 7.01
CA CYS A 8 7.73 23.13 6.22
C CYS A 8 7.55 24.26 5.20
N ILE A 9 6.30 24.68 4.96
CA ILE A 9 5.92 25.75 4.04
C ILE A 9 4.97 26.73 4.73
N THR A 10 4.88 27.95 4.21
CA THR A 10 3.91 28.98 4.64
C THR A 10 2.55 28.78 3.98
N ASP A 11 1.53 29.50 4.45
CA ASP A 11 0.19 29.45 3.85
C ASP A 11 0.22 29.99 2.40
N GLU A 12 1.04 31.02 2.11
CA GLU A 12 1.22 31.57 0.77
C GLU A 12 1.86 30.53 -0.17
N GLU A 13 2.87 29.81 0.31
CA GLU A 13 3.51 28.72 -0.44
C GLU A 13 2.56 27.54 -0.69
N ALA A 14 1.73 27.21 0.31
CA ALA A 14 0.69 26.19 0.13
C ALA A 14 -0.34 26.61 -0.94
N MET A 15 -0.74 27.86 -0.93
CA MET A 15 -1.64 28.42 -1.96
C MET A 15 -1.00 28.43 -3.36
N GLU A 16 0.29 28.71 -3.46
CA GLU A 16 1.04 28.64 -4.73
C GLU A 16 1.05 27.20 -5.27
N LEU A 17 1.41 26.22 -4.45
CA LEU A 17 1.36 24.80 -4.83
C LEU A 17 -0.04 24.35 -5.24
N ALA A 18 -1.09 24.79 -4.52
CA ALA A 18 -2.46 24.47 -4.87
C ALA A 18 -2.86 25.03 -6.25
N ARG A 19 -2.46 26.26 -6.58
CA ARG A 19 -2.69 26.84 -7.93
C ARG A 19 -1.96 26.04 -9.01
N GLN A 20 -0.73 25.61 -8.76
CA GLN A 20 0.03 24.76 -9.70
C GLN A 20 -0.64 23.40 -9.88
N ALA A 21 -1.10 22.76 -8.79
CA ALA A 21 -1.83 21.50 -8.85
C ALA A 21 -3.10 21.60 -9.72
N VAL A 22 -3.91 22.63 -9.52
CA VAL A 22 -5.12 22.87 -10.33
C VAL A 22 -4.80 23.06 -11.82
N ARG A 23 -3.70 23.77 -12.15
CA ARG A 23 -3.25 23.94 -13.55
C ARG A 23 -2.82 22.63 -14.17
N ILE A 24 -2.08 21.80 -13.41
CA ILE A 24 -1.61 20.47 -13.84
C ILE A 24 -2.81 19.56 -14.08
N GLU A 25 -3.76 19.49 -13.13
CA GLU A 25 -4.98 18.71 -13.28
C GLU A 25 -5.79 19.14 -14.52
N ALA A 26 -5.97 20.44 -14.71
CA ALA A 26 -6.67 21.00 -15.88
C ALA A 26 -5.96 20.64 -17.20
N HIS A 27 -4.62 20.64 -17.22
CA HIS A 27 -3.82 20.27 -18.40
C HIS A 27 -3.97 18.80 -18.79
N TYR A 28 -3.94 17.89 -17.80
CA TYR A 28 -4.05 16.46 -18.04
C TYR A 28 -5.50 15.94 -18.04
N GLY A 29 -6.47 16.76 -17.65
CA GLY A 29 -7.89 16.41 -17.62
C GLY A 29 -8.26 15.35 -16.59
N ARG A 30 -7.44 15.14 -15.57
CA ARG A 30 -7.62 14.14 -14.50
C ARG A 30 -6.80 14.47 -13.26
N PRO A 31 -7.17 13.94 -12.07
CA PRO A 31 -6.39 14.10 -10.86
C PRO A 31 -4.94 13.61 -11.02
N MET A 32 -4.02 14.38 -10.48
CA MET A 32 -2.57 14.13 -10.59
C MET A 32 -1.93 14.17 -9.21
N ASP A 33 -1.09 13.18 -8.91
CA ASP A 33 -0.10 13.26 -7.85
C ASP A 33 1.04 14.15 -8.30
N ILE A 34 1.45 15.10 -7.47
CA ILE A 34 2.59 15.96 -7.75
C ILE A 34 3.66 15.83 -6.67
N GLU A 35 4.91 15.80 -7.11
CA GLU A 35 6.06 15.95 -6.24
C GLU A 35 6.64 17.35 -6.44
N TRP A 36 7.08 17.99 -5.37
CA TRP A 36 7.60 19.35 -5.40
C TRP A 36 8.81 19.48 -4.49
N ALA A 37 9.62 20.47 -4.76
CA ALA A 37 10.76 20.84 -3.93
C ALA A 37 10.81 22.37 -3.73
N LYS A 38 11.33 22.79 -2.58
CA LYS A 38 11.68 24.18 -2.32
C LYS A 38 13.19 24.33 -2.45
N ASP A 39 13.65 25.18 -3.36
CA ASP A 39 15.08 25.45 -3.51
C ASP A 39 15.61 26.25 -2.33
N GLY A 40 16.73 25.80 -1.78
CA GLY A 40 17.38 26.45 -0.63
C GLY A 40 18.12 27.74 -0.98
N ASN A 41 18.39 28.00 -2.27
CA ASN A 41 19.15 29.17 -2.72
C ASN A 41 18.23 30.35 -3.05
N ASP A 42 17.15 30.12 -3.80
CA ASP A 42 16.24 31.15 -4.25
C ASP A 42 14.89 31.14 -3.51
N GLY A 43 14.62 30.08 -2.72
CA GLY A 43 13.35 29.89 -2.02
C GLY A 43 12.18 29.52 -2.92
N GLY A 44 12.42 29.29 -4.23
CA GLY A 44 11.39 28.96 -5.21
C GLY A 44 10.79 27.58 -5.00
N LEU A 45 9.50 27.44 -5.35
CA LEU A 45 8.78 26.17 -5.36
C LEU A 45 8.78 25.59 -6.77
N TYR A 46 9.23 24.36 -6.90
CA TYR A 46 9.36 23.67 -8.17
C TYR A 46 8.59 22.36 -8.17
N ILE A 47 7.77 22.13 -9.19
CA ILE A 47 7.19 20.81 -9.43
C ILE A 47 8.25 19.95 -10.10
N VAL A 48 8.60 18.84 -9.45
CA VAL A 48 9.67 17.94 -9.94
C VAL A 48 9.12 16.69 -10.59
N GLN A 49 7.88 16.32 -10.28
CA GLN A 49 7.16 15.23 -10.95
C GLN A 49 5.66 15.46 -10.92
N ALA A 50 4.97 15.01 -11.98
CA ALA A 50 3.52 14.87 -12.00
C ALA A 50 3.17 13.52 -12.62
N ARG A 51 2.32 12.73 -11.95
CA ARG A 51 1.84 11.42 -12.42
C ARG A 51 0.33 11.29 -12.20
N PRO A 52 -0.39 10.52 -13.04
CA PRO A 52 -1.80 10.27 -12.80
C PRO A 52 -2.05 9.68 -11.42
N GLU A 53 -2.96 10.29 -10.67
CA GLU A 53 -3.48 9.69 -9.44
C GLU A 53 -4.34 8.48 -9.83
N THR A 54 -4.00 7.28 -9.34
CA THR A 54 -4.62 6.03 -9.78
C THR A 54 -5.51 5.39 -8.72
N VAL A 55 -5.41 5.82 -7.47
CA VAL A 55 -6.08 5.18 -6.33
C VAL A 55 -7.35 5.91 -5.94
N GLN A 56 -7.29 7.22 -5.71
CA GLN A 56 -8.44 7.98 -5.21
C GLN A 56 -9.44 8.35 -6.30
N SER A 57 -8.99 8.53 -7.54
CA SER A 57 -9.90 8.81 -8.67
C SER A 57 -10.83 7.65 -9.01
N ARG A 58 -10.50 6.42 -8.58
CA ARG A 58 -11.35 5.23 -8.72
C ARG A 58 -12.30 5.02 -7.54
N SER A 59 -12.01 5.59 -6.38
CA SER A 59 -12.92 5.59 -5.26
C SER A 59 -13.96 6.69 -5.47
N GLY A 60 -15.13 6.33 -6.00
CA GLY A 60 -16.31 7.20 -5.89
C GLY A 60 -16.46 7.67 -4.44
N GLN A 61 -17.25 8.71 -4.19
CA GLN A 61 -17.45 9.41 -2.90
C GLN A 61 -17.94 8.52 -1.72
N VAL A 62 -17.66 7.22 -1.74
CA VAL A 62 -18.03 6.26 -0.68
C VAL A 62 -16.79 5.93 0.15
N LEU A 63 -16.77 6.38 1.38
CA LEU A 63 -15.77 5.98 2.36
C LEU A 63 -16.08 4.53 2.83
N GLU A 64 -15.48 3.54 2.18
CA GLU A 64 -15.61 2.15 2.61
C GLU A 64 -14.78 1.96 3.88
N ARG A 65 -15.44 1.54 4.97
CA ARG A 65 -14.78 1.19 6.22
C ARG A 65 -14.93 -0.29 6.47
N TYR A 66 -13.81 -0.99 6.51
CA TYR A 66 -13.74 -2.42 6.75
C TYR A 66 -13.62 -2.71 8.23
N HIS A 67 -14.36 -3.70 8.72
CA HIS A 67 -14.29 -4.20 10.07
C HIS A 67 -14.37 -5.73 10.08
N LEU A 68 -13.43 -6.37 10.75
CA LEU A 68 -13.56 -7.78 11.07
C LEU A 68 -14.59 -7.94 12.19
N ARG A 69 -15.61 -8.77 11.95
CA ARG A 69 -16.62 -9.12 12.95
C ARG A 69 -16.07 -10.06 14.02
N GLN A 70 -15.11 -10.89 13.64
CA GLN A 70 -14.45 -11.84 14.52
C GLN A 70 -12.94 -11.79 14.28
N LYS A 71 -12.16 -12.00 15.34
CA LYS A 71 -10.71 -12.12 15.27
C LYS A 71 -10.32 -13.57 15.51
N GLY A 72 -9.49 -14.10 14.63
CA GLY A 72 -8.86 -15.41 14.76
C GLY A 72 -7.51 -15.34 15.46
N PRO A 73 -6.82 -16.48 15.60
CA PRO A 73 -5.42 -16.52 16.01
C PRO A 73 -4.56 -15.69 15.04
N VAL A 74 -3.70 -14.84 15.59
CA VAL A 74 -2.73 -14.06 14.80
C VAL A 74 -1.57 -14.97 14.44
N LEU A 75 -1.30 -15.12 13.14
CA LEU A 75 -0.18 -15.89 12.61
C LEU A 75 1.06 -15.03 12.41
N ALA A 76 0.87 -13.80 11.92
CA ALA A 76 1.92 -12.82 11.73
C ALA A 76 1.35 -11.40 11.83
N SER A 77 2.22 -10.42 12.03
CA SER A 77 1.86 -9.01 12.03
C SER A 77 2.98 -8.16 11.46
N GLY A 78 2.63 -7.00 10.92
CA GLY A 78 3.60 -6.09 10.33
C GLY A 78 3.00 -4.71 10.11
N ARG A 79 3.57 -3.94 9.21
CA ARG A 79 3.09 -2.62 8.85
C ARG A 79 1.91 -2.72 7.89
N SER A 80 0.79 -2.13 8.27
CA SER A 80 -0.42 -2.02 7.44
C SER A 80 -0.21 -1.10 6.24
N ILE A 81 -0.64 -1.55 5.05
CA ILE A 81 -0.67 -0.78 3.81
C ILE A 81 -2.11 -0.81 3.28
N GLY A 82 -2.70 0.36 3.20
CA GLY A 82 -4.13 0.51 2.91
C GLY A 82 -5.00 0.33 4.17
N HIS A 83 -6.30 0.07 3.95
CA HIS A 83 -7.31 -0.03 5.01
C HIS A 83 -8.30 -1.17 4.76
N ARG A 84 -8.03 -2.00 3.75
CA ARG A 84 -8.90 -3.11 3.34
C ARG A 84 -8.54 -4.41 4.08
N ILE A 85 -9.42 -5.38 3.89
CA ILE A 85 -9.25 -6.76 4.34
C ILE A 85 -9.27 -7.65 3.11
N GLY A 86 -8.35 -8.62 3.04
CA GLY A 86 -8.32 -9.63 2.00
C GLY A 86 -8.19 -11.02 2.62
N ALA A 87 -8.89 -12.01 2.07
CA ALA A 87 -8.85 -13.37 2.58
C ALA A 87 -8.78 -14.38 1.44
N GLY A 88 -8.08 -15.47 1.67
CA GLY A 88 -7.93 -16.58 0.71
C GLY A 88 -6.83 -17.54 1.11
N PRO A 89 -6.58 -18.56 0.26
CA PRO A 89 -5.48 -19.50 0.47
C PRO A 89 -4.13 -18.78 0.41
N ALA A 90 -3.27 -19.04 1.38
CA ALA A 90 -1.91 -18.56 1.41
C ALA A 90 -1.08 -19.21 0.29
N ARG A 91 -0.35 -18.43 -0.47
CA ARG A 91 0.68 -18.90 -1.42
C ARG A 91 2.03 -18.38 -0.98
N VAL A 92 2.77 -19.25 -0.33
CA VAL A 92 4.13 -18.97 0.12
C VAL A 92 5.09 -19.23 -1.04
N LEU A 93 5.74 -18.18 -1.53
CA LEU A 93 6.68 -18.25 -2.64
C LEU A 93 8.08 -17.83 -2.20
N GLU A 94 9.07 -18.66 -2.51
CA GLU A 94 10.48 -18.34 -2.31
C GLU A 94 11.07 -17.58 -3.50
N SER A 95 10.53 -17.79 -4.70
CA SER A 95 11.03 -17.21 -5.93
C SER A 95 9.90 -16.83 -6.90
N ILE A 96 10.16 -15.80 -7.71
CA ILE A 96 9.27 -15.38 -8.80
C ILE A 96 9.03 -16.49 -9.83
N THR A 97 9.93 -17.46 -9.96
CA THR A 97 9.76 -18.59 -10.87
C THR A 97 8.55 -19.47 -10.54
N GLU A 98 8.05 -19.37 -9.31
CA GLU A 98 6.87 -20.09 -8.83
C GLU A 98 5.54 -19.30 -9.07
N MET A 99 5.60 -18.16 -9.77
CA MET A 99 4.43 -17.28 -9.97
C MET A 99 3.19 -17.98 -10.54
N GLY A 100 3.38 -19.07 -11.30
CA GLY A 100 2.29 -19.87 -11.85
C GLY A 100 1.39 -20.56 -10.81
N ARG A 101 1.85 -20.68 -9.56
CA ARG A 101 1.08 -21.25 -8.45
C ARG A 101 0.02 -20.31 -7.90
N VAL A 102 0.19 -19.00 -8.08
CA VAL A 102 -0.74 -17.99 -7.55
C VAL A 102 -1.98 -17.89 -8.43
N GLN A 103 -3.12 -18.17 -7.85
CA GLN A 103 -4.43 -18.03 -8.50
C GLN A 103 -5.10 -16.71 -8.07
N PRO A 104 -6.05 -16.19 -8.88
CA PRO A 104 -6.86 -15.04 -8.45
C PRO A 104 -7.57 -15.31 -7.12
N GLY A 105 -7.38 -14.41 -6.16
CA GLY A 105 -7.96 -14.55 -4.82
C GLY A 105 -7.04 -15.19 -3.76
N ASP A 106 -5.87 -15.68 -4.17
CA ASP A 106 -4.86 -16.15 -3.22
C ASP A 106 -4.22 -14.99 -2.44
N VAL A 107 -3.73 -15.25 -1.24
CA VAL A 107 -2.90 -14.34 -0.45
C VAL A 107 -1.43 -14.63 -0.75
N LEU A 108 -0.76 -13.69 -1.40
CA LEU A 108 0.67 -13.79 -1.73
C LEU A 108 1.52 -13.56 -0.48
N ILE A 109 2.36 -14.53 -0.14
CA ILE A 109 3.32 -14.44 0.98
C ILE A 109 4.72 -14.72 0.45
N THR A 110 5.65 -13.79 0.69
CA THR A 110 7.03 -13.92 0.23
C THR A 110 7.99 -13.12 1.12
N ASP A 111 9.27 -13.32 0.96
CA ASP A 111 10.28 -12.58 1.71
C ASP A 111 10.27 -11.09 1.33
N MET A 112 10.35 -10.78 0.04
CA MET A 112 10.25 -9.43 -0.52
C MET A 112 9.80 -9.48 -1.99
N THR A 113 9.35 -8.35 -2.53
CA THR A 113 8.99 -8.23 -3.94
C THR A 113 9.86 -7.22 -4.67
N ASP A 114 9.98 -7.39 -5.96
CA ASP A 114 10.57 -6.47 -6.94
C ASP A 114 9.59 -6.25 -8.13
N PRO A 115 9.92 -5.44 -9.13
CA PRO A 115 9.00 -5.15 -10.25
C PRO A 115 8.48 -6.38 -11.02
N ASP A 116 9.22 -7.47 -11.06
CA ASP A 116 8.81 -8.69 -11.77
C ASP A 116 7.62 -9.40 -11.10
N TRP A 117 7.34 -9.08 -9.83
CA TRP A 117 6.21 -9.63 -9.07
C TRP A 117 4.86 -8.95 -9.36
N GLU A 118 4.85 -7.80 -10.04
CA GLU A 118 3.63 -7.02 -10.27
C GLU A 118 2.49 -7.83 -10.94
N PRO A 119 2.73 -8.72 -11.93
CA PRO A 119 1.67 -9.50 -12.56
C PRO A 119 0.90 -10.42 -11.59
N ILE A 120 1.56 -10.98 -10.57
CA ILE A 120 0.90 -11.83 -9.58
C ILE A 120 0.30 -11.01 -8.44
N MET A 121 0.90 -9.88 -8.07
CA MET A 121 0.34 -8.96 -7.09
C MET A 121 -1.04 -8.43 -7.53
N LYS A 122 -1.25 -8.23 -8.83
CA LYS A 122 -2.55 -7.82 -9.41
C LYS A 122 -3.67 -8.84 -9.23
N ARG A 123 -3.34 -10.11 -9.03
CA ARG A 123 -4.31 -11.20 -8.87
C ARG A 123 -4.55 -11.55 -7.40
N ALA A 124 -3.64 -11.16 -6.54
CA ALA A 124 -3.68 -11.48 -5.12
C ALA A 124 -4.85 -10.77 -4.41
N ALA A 125 -5.50 -11.46 -3.48
CA ALA A 125 -6.47 -10.88 -2.56
C ALA A 125 -5.79 -10.02 -1.49
N ALA A 126 -4.55 -10.36 -1.12
CA ALA A 126 -3.70 -9.60 -0.21
C ALA A 126 -2.23 -9.96 -0.45
N ILE A 127 -1.33 -9.11 0.06
CA ILE A 127 0.11 -9.28 -0.06
C ILE A 127 0.75 -9.23 1.33
N VAL A 128 1.63 -10.18 1.62
CA VAL A 128 2.38 -10.25 2.88
C VAL A 128 3.85 -10.40 2.58
N THR A 129 4.71 -9.58 3.21
CA THR A 129 6.15 -9.70 3.03
C THR A 129 6.88 -9.72 4.37
N ASN A 130 7.93 -10.55 4.47
CA ASN A 130 8.80 -10.58 5.66
C ASN A 130 9.55 -9.26 5.80
N ARG A 131 10.10 -8.77 4.69
CA ARG A 131 10.88 -7.53 4.64
C ARG A 131 10.13 -6.40 3.98
N GLY A 132 10.49 -5.19 4.34
CA GLY A 132 9.99 -3.98 3.73
C GLY A 132 9.35 -3.02 4.73
N GLY A 133 9.10 -1.82 4.25
CA GLY A 133 8.47 -0.73 4.97
C GLY A 133 7.45 0.00 4.10
N ARG A 134 6.96 1.15 4.54
CA ARG A 134 5.91 1.91 3.84
C ARG A 134 6.29 2.39 2.42
N THR A 135 7.57 2.37 2.10
CA THR A 135 8.14 2.82 0.81
C THR A 135 8.76 1.69 0.01
N CYS A 136 8.64 0.42 0.45
CA CYS A 136 9.12 -0.71 -0.34
C CYS A 136 8.22 -0.95 -1.57
N HIS A 137 8.73 -1.71 -2.54
CA HIS A 137 8.02 -2.04 -3.77
C HIS A 137 6.62 -2.63 -3.49
N ALA A 138 6.51 -3.62 -2.59
CA ALA A 138 5.23 -4.21 -2.22
C ALA A 138 4.21 -3.16 -1.75
N ALA A 139 4.66 -2.20 -0.92
CA ALA A 139 3.79 -1.16 -0.37
C ALA A 139 3.32 -0.15 -1.43
N ILE A 140 4.20 0.21 -2.36
CA ILE A 140 3.86 1.14 -3.45
C ILE A 140 2.83 0.49 -4.37
N ILE A 141 3.12 -0.70 -4.89
CA ILE A 141 2.24 -1.40 -5.82
C ILE A 141 0.90 -1.79 -5.16
N ALA A 142 0.91 -2.23 -3.89
CA ALA A 142 -0.33 -2.53 -3.17
C ALA A 142 -1.27 -1.31 -3.08
N ARG A 143 -0.74 -0.10 -2.84
CA ARG A 143 -1.54 1.14 -2.86
C ARG A 143 -2.10 1.43 -4.25
N GLU A 144 -1.28 1.31 -5.29
CA GLU A 144 -1.70 1.55 -6.68
C GLU A 144 -2.79 0.58 -7.13
N LEU A 145 -2.69 -0.68 -6.71
CA LEU A 145 -3.69 -1.71 -7.02
C LEU A 145 -4.93 -1.66 -6.12
N GLY A 146 -4.86 -0.97 -4.97
CA GLY A 146 -5.91 -0.98 -3.95
C GLY A 146 -6.03 -2.34 -3.23
N VAL A 147 -4.97 -3.14 -3.22
CA VAL A 147 -4.89 -4.44 -2.55
C VAL A 147 -4.33 -4.25 -1.15
N PRO A 148 -4.92 -4.85 -0.08
CA PRO A 148 -4.35 -4.77 1.25
C PRO A 148 -3.00 -5.47 1.30
N ALA A 149 -2.02 -4.85 1.97
CA ALA A 149 -0.75 -5.51 2.19
C ALA A 149 -0.23 -5.30 3.63
N VAL A 150 0.46 -6.30 4.14
CA VAL A 150 1.17 -6.23 5.42
C VAL A 150 2.65 -6.51 5.14
N VAL A 151 3.51 -5.53 5.44
CA VAL A 151 4.93 -5.60 5.13
C VAL A 151 5.78 -5.57 6.41
N GLY A 152 6.97 -6.15 6.36
CA GLY A 152 7.86 -6.19 7.52
C GLY A 152 7.38 -7.16 8.61
N CYS A 153 6.83 -8.31 8.21
CA CYS A 153 6.35 -9.34 9.14
C CYS A 153 7.46 -10.19 9.76
N ASN A 154 8.68 -10.07 9.27
CA ASN A 154 9.89 -10.81 9.66
C ASN A 154 9.88 -12.31 9.27
N ASP A 155 8.87 -13.07 9.66
CA ASP A 155 8.82 -14.53 9.59
C ASP A 155 7.51 -15.11 9.03
N ALA A 156 6.73 -14.33 8.30
CA ALA A 156 5.44 -14.78 7.77
C ALA A 156 5.57 -16.01 6.86
N THR A 157 6.67 -16.12 6.10
CA THR A 157 6.95 -17.29 5.24
C THR A 157 7.19 -18.58 6.03
N ASP A 158 7.64 -18.47 7.27
CA ASP A 158 7.89 -19.62 8.16
C ASP A 158 6.66 -19.92 9.04
N SER A 159 5.93 -18.88 9.44
CA SER A 159 4.80 -18.96 10.36
C SER A 159 3.50 -19.39 9.69
N ILE A 160 3.37 -19.24 8.37
CA ILE A 160 2.16 -19.51 7.61
C ILE A 160 2.41 -20.65 6.64
N SER A 161 1.63 -21.71 6.77
CA SER A 161 1.74 -22.86 5.86
C SER A 161 1.15 -22.54 4.48
N ASP A 162 1.83 -22.97 3.42
CA ASP A 162 1.32 -22.86 2.06
C ASP A 162 -0.02 -23.57 1.92
N GLY A 163 -0.99 -22.93 1.28
CA GLY A 163 -2.37 -23.41 1.11
C GLY A 163 -3.30 -23.21 2.30
N ALA A 164 -2.81 -22.73 3.44
CA ALA A 164 -3.67 -22.42 4.59
C ALA A 164 -4.61 -21.25 4.28
N GLU A 165 -5.86 -21.34 4.71
CA GLU A 165 -6.80 -20.20 4.65
C GLU A 165 -6.36 -19.13 5.63
N VAL A 166 -6.24 -17.89 5.16
CA VAL A 166 -5.83 -16.75 5.98
C VAL A 166 -6.67 -15.50 5.67
N THR A 167 -6.74 -14.61 6.65
CA THR A 167 -7.32 -13.27 6.49
C THR A 167 -6.27 -12.22 6.83
N VAL A 168 -6.02 -11.31 5.90
CA VAL A 168 -5.10 -10.19 6.05
C VAL A 168 -5.91 -8.93 6.30
N SER A 169 -5.75 -8.34 7.49
CA SER A 169 -6.46 -7.12 7.90
C SER A 169 -5.51 -5.93 7.94
N CYS A 170 -5.84 -4.90 7.17
CA CYS A 170 -5.25 -3.57 7.24
C CYS A 170 -6.21 -2.54 7.85
N ALA A 171 -7.34 -2.97 8.42
CA ALA A 171 -8.40 -2.11 8.94
C ALA A 171 -8.19 -1.68 10.40
N GLU A 172 -7.14 -2.12 11.07
CA GLU A 172 -6.91 -1.97 12.50
C GLU A 172 -5.84 -0.90 12.83
N GLY A 173 -5.61 0.03 11.92
CA GLY A 173 -4.66 1.12 12.08
C GLY A 173 -3.30 0.84 11.44
N ASP A 174 -2.22 1.29 12.09
CA ASP A 174 -0.86 1.22 11.56
C ASP A 174 -0.25 -0.20 11.52
N THR A 175 -0.80 -1.10 12.34
CA THR A 175 -0.41 -2.52 12.37
C THR A 175 -1.41 -3.34 11.57
N GLY A 176 -0.91 -4.11 10.63
CA GLY A 176 -1.66 -5.11 9.89
C GLY A 176 -1.48 -6.48 10.52
N PHE A 177 -2.51 -7.30 10.43
CA PHE A 177 -2.53 -8.64 11.03
C PHE A 177 -2.88 -9.69 9.98
N ILE A 178 -2.26 -10.85 10.10
CA ILE A 178 -2.61 -12.05 9.37
C ILE A 178 -3.22 -13.04 10.36
N TYR A 179 -4.49 -13.34 10.17
CA TYR A 179 -5.25 -14.25 11.00
C TYR A 179 -5.39 -15.61 10.34
N ALA A 180 -5.43 -16.67 11.15
CA ALA A 180 -5.77 -18.01 10.69
C ALA A 180 -7.25 -18.07 10.27
N GLY A 181 -7.50 -18.73 9.14
CA GLY A 181 -8.86 -18.94 8.60
C GLY A 181 -9.38 -17.78 7.77
N LYS A 182 -10.46 -18.05 7.05
CA LYS A 182 -11.24 -17.04 6.33
C LYS A 182 -12.27 -16.45 7.31
N LEU A 183 -12.04 -15.21 7.70
CA LEU A 183 -12.88 -14.48 8.66
C LEU A 183 -13.85 -13.54 7.91
N ASP A 184 -15.02 -13.27 8.53
CA ASP A 184 -16.05 -12.35 8.05
C ASP A 184 -15.91 -10.93 8.62
#